data_8ba797da298395a0f61b9073143cbaec
#
_entry.id   8ba797da298395a0f61b9073143cbaec
#
_cell.length_a   1.000
_cell.length_b   1.000
_cell.length_c   1.000
_cell.angle_alpha   90.00
_cell.angle_beta   90.00
_cell.angle_gamma   90.00
#
_symmetry.space_group_name_H-M   'P 1'
#
loop_
_entity.id
_entity.type
_entity.pdbx_description
1 polymer ?
#
loop_
_entity_poly.entity_id
_entity_poly.type
_entity_poly.pdbx_seq_one_letter_code
_entity_poly.pdbx_strand_id
1 'polypeptide(L)'
;VITDVEKNRKFVCVDPHDIPIIAIIDPDMSASMPTGLCASTGMDALVHAVEGYITKGAWELTDMLHLKAIEIIGRSLRSAVAGEYAGREAMSVGQYIAGMGFSNVGLGIVHSMAHPLSAVYDIPHGKACAMLLTAVLKFNAPETGAKYREIARVMGVPNVDAMDESAYRQAAIDVIQKLADDVGIPKSLSEAGVKREDIPFLAESAFN
;
A
#
# COMPACT_ATOMS: atom_id res chain seq x y z
N VAL A 1 -13.69 -5.56 -4.28
CA VAL A 1 -13.47 -4.92 -5.59
C VAL A 1 -13.88 -5.89 -6.68
N ILE A 2 -14.71 -5.43 -7.61
CA ILE A 2 -15.20 -6.22 -8.75
C ILE A 2 -14.71 -5.57 -10.04
N THR A 3 -14.33 -6.41 -11.01
CA THR A 3 -13.98 -5.95 -12.37
C THR A 3 -15.20 -6.14 -13.29
N ASP A 4 -15.72 -5.05 -13.79
CA ASP A 4 -16.71 -5.04 -14.87
C ASP A 4 -15.95 -5.08 -16.20
N VAL A 5 -15.84 -6.26 -16.80
CA VAL A 5 -15.07 -6.46 -18.02
C VAL A 5 -15.72 -5.82 -19.24
N GLU A 6 -17.04 -5.64 -19.25
CA GLU A 6 -17.75 -5.00 -20.37
C GLU A 6 -17.46 -3.50 -20.41
N LYS A 7 -17.31 -2.87 -19.24
CA LYS A 7 -17.03 -1.43 -19.10
C LYS A 7 -15.56 -1.10 -18.87
N ASN A 8 -14.67 -2.10 -18.82
CA ASN A 8 -13.25 -1.94 -18.44
C ASN A 8 -13.06 -1.10 -17.17
N ARG A 9 -13.89 -1.36 -16.16
CA ARG A 9 -13.93 -0.60 -14.92
C ARG A 9 -13.82 -1.51 -13.70
N LYS A 10 -13.04 -1.07 -12.71
CA LYS A 10 -13.07 -1.63 -11.35
C LYS A 10 -13.89 -0.75 -10.43
N PHE A 11 -14.68 -1.37 -9.55
CA PHE A 11 -15.43 -0.67 -8.52
C PHE A 11 -15.39 -1.42 -7.19
N VAL A 12 -15.57 -0.69 -6.11
CA VAL A 12 -15.55 -1.23 -4.75
C VAL A 12 -16.98 -1.43 -4.27
N CYS A 13 -17.28 -2.63 -3.76
CA CYS A 13 -18.50 -2.89 -3.00
C CYS A 13 -18.19 -2.70 -1.52
N VAL A 14 -18.90 -1.83 -0.86
CA VAL A 14 -18.75 -1.55 0.56
C VAL A 14 -20.12 -1.63 1.22
N ASP A 15 -20.31 -2.63 2.07
CA ASP A 15 -21.52 -2.79 2.87
C ASP A 15 -21.14 -3.34 4.26
N PRO A 16 -21.69 -2.81 5.36
CA PRO A 16 -21.45 -3.36 6.70
C PRO A 16 -21.77 -4.84 6.85
N HIS A 17 -22.69 -5.38 6.03
CA HIS A 17 -23.05 -6.79 6.03
C HIS A 17 -21.99 -7.69 5.38
N ASP A 18 -21.05 -7.12 4.63
CA ASP A 18 -19.91 -7.85 4.06
C ASP A 18 -18.79 -8.11 5.08
N ILE A 19 -18.89 -7.51 6.29
CA ILE A 19 -17.90 -7.70 7.34
C ILE A 19 -18.08 -9.08 7.98
N PRO A 20 -17.05 -9.96 7.97
CA PRO A 20 -17.15 -11.28 8.56
C PRO A 20 -17.26 -11.21 10.09
N ILE A 21 -18.05 -12.08 10.69
CA ILE A 21 -18.16 -12.21 12.15
C ILE A 21 -16.86 -12.77 12.74
N ILE A 22 -16.17 -13.63 11.99
CA ILE A 22 -14.90 -14.26 12.39
C ILE A 22 -13.96 -14.23 11.18
N ALA A 23 -12.72 -13.79 11.38
CA ALA A 23 -11.64 -13.92 10.40
C ALA A 23 -10.58 -14.89 10.96
N ILE A 24 -10.25 -15.92 10.18
CA ILE A 24 -9.16 -16.86 10.50
C ILE A 24 -7.95 -16.49 9.65
N ILE A 25 -6.86 -16.10 10.31
CA ILE A 25 -5.62 -15.70 9.67
C ILE A 25 -4.64 -16.87 9.76
N ASP A 26 -4.55 -17.63 8.68
CA ASP A 26 -3.71 -18.82 8.58
C ASP A 26 -2.54 -18.55 7.62
N PRO A 27 -1.29 -18.43 8.12
CA PRO A 27 -0.12 -18.16 7.27
C PRO A 27 0.19 -19.32 6.31
N ASP A 28 -0.22 -20.55 6.62
CA ASP A 28 0.02 -21.71 5.75
C ASP A 28 -0.72 -21.59 4.42
N MET A 29 -1.84 -20.89 4.39
CA MET A 29 -2.58 -20.61 3.16
C MET A 29 -1.79 -19.75 2.16
N SER A 30 -0.80 -19.01 2.62
CA SER A 30 0.11 -18.20 1.79
C SER A 30 1.48 -18.83 1.55
N ALA A 31 1.74 -20.03 2.10
CA ALA A 31 3.06 -20.68 2.06
C ALA A 31 3.59 -20.93 0.64
N SER A 32 2.69 -21.24 -0.30
CA SER A 32 3.05 -21.51 -1.71
C SER A 32 3.00 -20.28 -2.61
N MET A 33 2.77 -19.07 -2.06
CA MET A 33 2.65 -17.84 -2.86
C MET A 33 3.97 -17.55 -3.61
N PRO A 34 3.93 -17.34 -4.94
CA PRO A 34 5.12 -16.96 -5.71
C PRO A 34 5.74 -15.65 -5.22
N THR A 35 7.08 -15.57 -5.30
CA THR A 35 7.86 -14.41 -4.82
C THR A 35 7.34 -13.06 -5.34
N GLY A 36 7.09 -12.95 -6.65
CA GLY A 36 6.60 -11.69 -7.25
C GLY A 36 5.18 -11.32 -6.79
N LEU A 37 4.33 -12.31 -6.53
CA LEU A 37 3.00 -12.07 -5.96
C LEU A 37 3.13 -11.63 -4.49
N CYS A 38 3.96 -12.30 -3.70
CA CYS A 38 4.22 -11.93 -2.31
C CYS A 38 4.76 -10.48 -2.21
N ALA A 39 5.68 -10.09 -3.10
CA ALA A 39 6.21 -8.74 -3.15
C ALA A 39 5.11 -7.69 -3.46
N SER A 40 4.34 -7.92 -4.52
CA SER A 40 3.31 -6.97 -4.96
C SER A 40 2.16 -6.85 -3.98
N THR A 41 1.62 -7.97 -3.45
CA THR A 41 0.53 -7.94 -2.47
C THR A 41 0.98 -7.45 -1.09
N GLY A 42 2.24 -7.74 -0.72
CA GLY A 42 2.81 -7.21 0.52
C GLY A 42 3.05 -5.69 0.46
N MET A 43 3.48 -5.16 -0.67
CA MET A 43 3.54 -3.71 -0.89
C MET A 43 2.15 -3.09 -0.92
N ASP A 44 1.14 -3.76 -1.48
CA ASP A 44 -0.24 -3.31 -1.45
C ASP A 44 -0.78 -3.19 -0.02
N ALA A 45 -0.47 -4.17 0.84
CA ALA A 45 -0.79 -4.09 2.26
C ALA A 45 -0.12 -2.88 2.95
N LEU A 46 1.10 -2.52 2.54
CA LEU A 46 1.75 -1.28 3.00
C LEU A 46 1.01 -0.04 2.50
N VAL A 47 0.58 -0.03 1.22
CA VAL A 47 -0.22 1.07 0.66
C VAL A 47 -1.51 1.26 1.44
N HIS A 48 -2.24 0.18 1.73
CA HIS A 48 -3.44 0.22 2.57
C HIS A 48 -3.18 0.89 3.92
N ALA A 49 -2.11 0.47 4.61
CA ALA A 49 -1.76 1.03 5.92
C ALA A 49 -1.34 2.50 5.83
N VAL A 50 -0.54 2.87 4.84
CA VAL A 50 -0.05 4.25 4.67
C VAL A 50 -1.19 5.18 4.26
N GLU A 51 -2.00 4.82 3.25
CA GLU A 51 -3.12 5.65 2.82
C GLU A 51 -4.18 5.79 3.90
N GLY A 52 -4.53 4.69 4.58
CA GLY A 52 -5.45 4.75 5.72
C GLY A 52 -4.92 5.60 6.87
N TYR A 53 -3.60 5.63 7.08
CA TYR A 53 -2.99 6.49 8.10
C TYR A 53 -3.06 7.98 7.75
N ILE A 54 -2.82 8.36 6.49
CA ILE A 54 -2.77 9.77 6.07
C ILE A 54 -4.11 10.33 5.59
N THR A 55 -5.15 9.51 5.45
CA THR A 55 -6.47 9.98 5.02
C THR A 55 -7.09 10.97 6.00
N LYS A 56 -7.96 11.85 5.51
CA LYS A 56 -8.67 12.84 6.34
C LYS A 56 -9.63 12.23 7.35
N GLY A 57 -10.09 11.00 7.10
CA GLY A 57 -10.96 10.26 8.02
C GLY A 57 -10.21 9.57 9.17
N ALA A 58 -8.88 9.58 9.17
CA ALA A 58 -8.06 8.91 10.18
C ALA A 58 -8.21 9.55 11.56
N TRP A 59 -8.20 8.71 12.61
CA TRP A 59 -8.33 9.10 14.01
C TRP A 59 -7.52 8.14 14.89
N GLU A 60 -7.43 8.40 16.19
CA GLU A 60 -6.48 7.75 17.11
C GLU A 60 -6.48 6.22 17.03
N LEU A 61 -7.67 5.59 16.98
CA LEU A 61 -7.76 4.13 16.92
C LEU A 61 -7.23 3.58 15.59
N THR A 62 -7.62 4.20 14.48
CA THR A 62 -7.16 3.75 13.15
C THR A 62 -5.69 4.09 12.93
N ASP A 63 -5.21 5.20 13.46
CA ASP A 63 -3.79 5.58 13.43
C ASP A 63 -2.92 4.52 14.14
N MET A 64 -3.36 4.03 15.30
CA MET A 64 -2.69 2.96 16.04
C MET A 64 -2.60 1.66 15.20
N LEU A 65 -3.70 1.27 14.54
CA LEU A 65 -3.73 0.08 13.69
C LEU A 65 -2.79 0.23 12.49
N HIS A 66 -2.88 1.37 11.80
CA HIS A 66 -2.06 1.61 10.61
C HIS A 66 -0.57 1.68 10.92
N LEU A 67 -0.16 2.40 11.97
CA LEU A 67 1.25 2.45 12.37
C LEU A 67 1.78 1.07 12.74
N LYS A 68 0.98 0.25 13.43
CA LYS A 68 1.37 -1.13 13.74
C LYS A 68 1.49 -2.00 12.50
N ALA A 69 0.59 -1.84 11.55
CA ALA A 69 0.68 -2.53 10.26
C ALA A 69 1.94 -2.12 9.47
N ILE A 70 2.22 -0.80 9.38
CA ILE A 70 3.42 -0.28 8.71
C ILE A 70 4.69 -0.86 9.34
N GLU A 71 4.78 -0.89 10.69
CA GLU A 71 5.91 -1.47 11.42
C GLU A 71 6.12 -2.94 11.05
N ILE A 72 5.04 -3.75 11.14
CA ILE A 72 5.11 -5.20 10.88
C ILE A 72 5.51 -5.45 9.41
N ILE A 73 4.85 -4.80 8.47
CA ILE A 73 5.11 -4.98 7.04
C ILE A 73 6.53 -4.53 6.69
N GLY A 74 6.95 -3.36 7.18
CA GLY A 74 8.26 -2.79 6.90
C GLY A 74 9.42 -3.69 7.31
N ARG A 75 9.31 -4.36 8.47
CA ARG A 75 10.35 -5.29 8.96
C ARG A 75 10.29 -6.69 8.36
N SER A 76 9.11 -7.14 7.86
CA SER A 76 8.88 -8.55 7.54
C SER A 76 8.74 -8.85 6.05
N LEU A 77 8.45 -7.85 5.21
CA LEU A 77 8.17 -8.09 3.79
C LEU A 77 9.36 -8.71 3.06
N ARG A 78 10.59 -8.26 3.35
CA ARG A 78 11.79 -8.81 2.71
C ARG A 78 11.96 -10.32 3.00
N SER A 79 11.81 -10.72 4.24
CA SER A 79 11.92 -12.14 4.65
C SER A 79 10.74 -12.97 4.11
N ALA A 80 9.53 -12.41 4.06
CA ALA A 80 8.38 -13.06 3.44
C ALA A 80 8.59 -13.32 1.94
N VAL A 81 9.15 -12.35 1.22
CA VAL A 81 9.50 -12.46 -0.21
C VAL A 81 10.63 -13.46 -0.43
N ALA A 82 11.59 -13.56 0.51
CA ALA A 82 12.63 -14.60 0.51
C ALA A 82 12.09 -16.01 0.81
N GLY A 83 10.81 -16.14 1.16
CA GLY A 83 10.15 -17.43 1.44
C GLY A 83 10.26 -17.89 2.88
N GLU A 84 10.74 -17.05 3.79
CA GLU A 84 10.85 -17.38 5.22
C GLU A 84 9.46 -17.43 5.87
N TYR A 85 9.18 -18.52 6.60
CA TYR A 85 7.88 -18.75 7.24
C TYR A 85 7.53 -17.63 8.23
N ALA A 86 8.46 -17.24 9.09
CA ALA A 86 8.24 -16.18 10.09
C ALA A 86 7.91 -14.81 9.43
N GLY A 87 8.50 -14.54 8.26
CA GLY A 87 8.15 -13.35 7.48
C GLY A 87 6.72 -13.41 6.95
N ARG A 88 6.30 -14.56 6.43
CA ARG A 88 4.93 -14.77 5.91
C ARG A 88 3.90 -14.75 7.02
N GLU A 89 4.17 -15.35 8.16
CA GLU A 89 3.33 -15.27 9.35
C GLU A 89 3.13 -13.81 9.79
N ALA A 90 4.21 -13.04 9.92
CA ALA A 90 4.13 -11.63 10.28
C ALA A 90 3.37 -10.81 9.24
N MET A 91 3.56 -11.07 7.94
CA MET A 91 2.81 -10.41 6.87
C MET A 91 1.33 -10.73 6.91
N SER A 92 0.93 -11.97 7.26
CA SER A 92 -0.48 -12.35 7.42
C SER A 92 -1.17 -11.52 8.51
N VAL A 93 -0.46 -11.26 9.61
CA VAL A 93 -0.97 -10.39 10.68
C VAL A 93 -0.96 -8.92 10.25
N GLY A 94 0.13 -8.45 9.65
CA GLY A 94 0.29 -7.05 9.25
C GLY A 94 -0.77 -6.59 8.26
N GLN A 95 -1.05 -7.40 7.23
CA GLN A 95 -2.08 -7.09 6.23
C GLN A 95 -3.49 -7.07 6.84
N TYR A 96 -3.76 -7.97 7.78
CA TYR A 96 -5.05 -8.03 8.48
C TYR A 96 -5.28 -6.77 9.34
N ILE A 97 -4.26 -6.34 10.08
CA ILE A 97 -4.31 -5.10 10.87
C ILE A 97 -4.52 -3.88 9.95
N ALA A 98 -3.83 -3.82 8.81
CA ALA A 98 -4.05 -2.78 7.80
C ALA A 98 -5.51 -2.78 7.32
N GLY A 99 -6.07 -3.98 7.06
CA GLY A 99 -7.47 -4.18 6.66
C GLY A 99 -8.46 -3.65 7.69
N MET A 100 -8.25 -3.96 8.96
CA MET A 100 -9.08 -3.42 10.05
C MET A 100 -9.02 -1.88 10.11
N GLY A 101 -7.86 -1.29 9.86
CA GLY A 101 -7.67 0.16 9.88
C GLY A 101 -8.42 0.84 8.73
N PHE A 102 -8.05 0.54 7.48
CA PHE A 102 -8.56 1.26 6.32
C PHE A 102 -10.05 1.04 6.05
N SER A 103 -10.62 -0.09 6.45
CA SER A 103 -12.05 -0.37 6.32
C SER A 103 -12.92 0.64 7.07
N ASN A 104 -12.37 1.36 8.04
CA ASN A 104 -13.08 2.39 8.81
C ASN A 104 -12.88 3.81 8.27
N VAL A 105 -11.86 4.07 7.46
CA VAL A 105 -11.47 5.44 7.10
C VAL A 105 -11.25 5.64 5.59
N GLY A 106 -11.27 4.55 4.83
CA GLY A 106 -11.05 4.57 3.38
C GLY A 106 -9.58 4.65 3.00
N LEU A 107 -9.35 4.79 1.71
CA LEU A 107 -8.05 4.84 1.06
C LEU A 107 -7.84 6.20 0.37
N GLY A 108 -6.86 6.30 -0.51
CA GLY A 108 -6.48 7.55 -1.14
C GLY A 108 -6.19 7.44 -2.63
N ILE A 109 -5.35 8.36 -3.11
CA ILE A 109 -5.07 8.57 -4.53
C ILE A 109 -4.34 7.37 -5.17
N VAL A 110 -3.50 6.64 -4.42
CA VAL A 110 -2.81 5.46 -4.96
C VAL A 110 -3.82 4.46 -5.49
N HIS A 111 -4.82 4.11 -4.68
CA HIS A 111 -5.84 3.14 -5.07
C HIS A 111 -6.71 3.65 -6.21
N SER A 112 -7.11 4.93 -6.18
CA SER A 112 -7.85 5.55 -7.29
C SER A 112 -7.09 5.45 -8.61
N MET A 113 -5.78 5.69 -8.61
CA MET A 113 -4.92 5.59 -9.81
C MET A 113 -4.60 4.15 -10.21
N ALA A 114 -4.53 3.21 -9.25
CA ALA A 114 -4.22 1.81 -9.53
C ALA A 114 -5.37 1.06 -10.22
N HIS A 115 -6.62 1.42 -9.95
CA HIS A 115 -7.80 0.76 -10.52
C HIS A 115 -7.82 0.84 -12.06
N PRO A 116 -7.70 2.01 -12.71
CA PRO A 116 -7.66 2.07 -14.17
C PRO A 116 -6.43 1.38 -14.77
N LEU A 117 -5.27 1.42 -14.12
CA LEU A 117 -4.08 0.66 -14.56
C LEU A 117 -4.36 -0.85 -14.61
N SER A 118 -5.03 -1.36 -13.60
CA SER A 118 -5.42 -2.77 -13.57
C SER A 118 -6.52 -3.11 -14.58
N ALA A 119 -7.47 -2.20 -14.80
CA ALA A 119 -8.59 -2.46 -15.72
C ALA A 119 -8.18 -2.41 -17.19
N VAL A 120 -7.28 -1.49 -17.56
CA VAL A 120 -6.91 -1.18 -18.95
C VAL A 120 -5.67 -1.97 -19.40
N TYR A 121 -4.70 -2.13 -18.50
CA TYR A 121 -3.39 -2.76 -18.81
C TYR A 121 -3.23 -4.14 -18.21
N ASP A 122 -4.24 -4.67 -17.51
CA ASP A 122 -4.18 -5.95 -16.78
C ASP A 122 -2.97 -6.04 -15.81
N ILE A 123 -2.52 -4.90 -15.32
CA ILE A 123 -1.45 -4.86 -14.32
C ILE A 123 -2.02 -5.37 -13.00
N PRO A 124 -1.39 -6.39 -12.36
CA PRO A 124 -1.83 -6.86 -11.06
C PRO A 124 -1.97 -5.70 -10.06
N HIS A 125 -3.09 -5.63 -9.35
CA HIS A 125 -3.48 -4.48 -8.52
C HIS A 125 -2.38 -4.05 -7.56
N GLY A 126 -1.85 -4.97 -6.76
CA GLY A 126 -0.79 -4.65 -5.80
C GLY A 126 0.50 -4.15 -6.47
N LYS A 127 0.80 -4.59 -7.70
CA LYS A 127 1.92 -4.06 -8.48
C LYS A 127 1.66 -2.63 -8.92
N ALA A 128 0.44 -2.31 -9.35
CA ALA A 128 0.04 -0.94 -9.70
C ALA A 128 0.13 -0.01 -8.49
N CYS A 129 -0.42 -0.42 -7.34
CA CYS A 129 -0.33 0.32 -6.08
C CYS A 129 1.13 0.58 -5.66
N ALA A 130 1.97 -0.45 -5.70
CA ALA A 130 3.37 -0.35 -5.30
C ALA A 130 4.17 0.64 -6.16
N MET A 131 3.97 0.64 -7.50
CA MET A 131 4.65 1.56 -8.43
C MET A 131 4.22 3.03 -8.24
N LEU A 132 2.99 3.27 -7.82
CA LEU A 132 2.45 4.63 -7.65
C LEU A 132 2.78 5.23 -6.28
N LEU A 133 3.01 4.39 -5.26
CA LEU A 133 3.06 4.79 -3.86
C LEU A 133 3.99 5.97 -3.61
N THR A 134 5.25 5.88 -3.99
CA THR A 134 6.24 6.92 -3.66
C THR A 134 6.00 8.24 -4.39
N ALA A 135 5.45 8.19 -5.60
CA ALA A 135 5.05 9.39 -6.34
C ALA A 135 3.90 10.12 -5.63
N VAL A 136 2.88 9.37 -5.19
CA VAL A 136 1.75 9.91 -4.43
C VAL A 136 2.18 10.40 -3.05
N LEU A 137 3.11 9.69 -2.38
CA LEU A 137 3.65 10.17 -1.10
C LEU A 137 4.34 11.53 -1.23
N LYS A 138 5.12 11.74 -2.30
CA LYS A 138 5.73 13.05 -2.58
C LYS A 138 4.67 14.15 -2.78
N PHE A 139 3.60 13.82 -3.49
CA PHE A 139 2.51 14.75 -3.71
C PHE A 139 1.75 15.10 -2.42
N ASN A 140 1.48 14.11 -1.57
CA ASN A 140 0.72 14.30 -0.33
C ASN A 140 1.55 14.90 0.82
N ALA A 141 2.87 14.78 0.78
CA ALA A 141 3.77 15.14 1.89
C ALA A 141 3.51 16.54 2.50
N PRO A 142 3.26 17.61 1.72
CA PRO A 142 3.02 18.94 2.27
C PRO A 142 1.80 19.04 3.17
N GLU A 143 0.78 18.21 2.94
CA GLU A 143 -0.55 18.32 3.57
C GLU A 143 -0.76 17.32 4.73
N THR A 144 0.26 16.53 5.10
CA THR A 144 0.10 15.42 6.06
C THR A 144 0.62 15.72 7.46
N GLY A 145 1.05 16.97 7.74
CA GLY A 145 1.58 17.37 9.04
C GLY A 145 2.75 16.48 9.48
N ALA A 146 2.71 16.02 10.72
CA ALA A 146 3.77 15.18 11.29
C ALA A 146 3.63 13.68 10.99
N LYS A 147 2.61 13.23 10.25
CA LYS A 147 2.33 11.81 10.04
C LYS A 147 3.50 11.05 9.38
N TYR A 148 4.25 11.70 8.50
CA TYR A 148 5.43 11.07 7.87
C TYR A 148 6.58 10.87 8.84
N ARG A 149 6.68 11.66 9.92
CA ARG A 149 7.65 11.42 11.00
C ARG A 149 7.39 10.07 11.66
N GLU A 150 6.12 9.77 11.95
CA GLU A 150 5.74 8.50 12.56
C GLU A 150 5.94 7.31 11.60
N ILE A 151 5.60 7.48 10.30
CA ILE A 151 5.92 6.47 9.29
C ILE A 151 7.42 6.17 9.27
N ALA A 152 8.26 7.20 9.19
CA ALA A 152 9.72 7.03 9.20
C ALA A 152 10.20 6.31 10.47
N ARG A 153 9.64 6.68 11.64
CA ARG A 153 9.99 6.08 12.93
C ARG A 153 9.69 4.59 12.96
N VAL A 154 8.46 4.18 12.62
CA VAL A 154 8.07 2.77 12.68
C VAL A 154 8.71 1.92 11.58
N MET A 155 9.14 2.56 10.48
CA MET A 155 9.96 1.93 9.43
C MET A 155 11.45 1.81 9.79
N GLY A 156 11.86 2.28 10.99
CA GLY A 156 13.20 2.12 11.52
C GLY A 156 14.22 3.17 11.07
N VAL A 157 13.77 4.33 10.59
CA VAL A 157 14.69 5.44 10.27
C VAL A 157 15.31 5.98 11.58
N PRO A 158 16.64 6.07 11.69
CA PRO A 158 17.28 6.57 12.90
C PRO A 158 17.15 8.09 13.06
N ASN A 159 17.20 8.56 14.29
CA ASN A 159 17.26 10.00 14.65
C ASN A 159 16.12 10.86 14.10
N VAL A 160 14.95 10.28 13.85
CA VAL A 160 13.79 10.98 13.24
C VAL A 160 13.36 12.20 14.05
N ASP A 161 13.49 12.13 15.39
CA ASP A 161 13.09 13.23 16.28
C ASP A 161 13.97 14.49 16.13
N ALA A 162 15.19 14.33 15.65
CA ALA A 162 16.11 15.44 15.38
C ALA A 162 15.94 16.02 13.96
N MET A 163 15.10 15.43 13.12
CA MET A 163 14.88 15.88 11.76
C MET A 163 13.88 17.02 11.69
N ASP A 164 14.15 17.98 10.82
CA ASP A 164 13.15 18.95 10.40
C ASP A 164 12.06 18.31 9.52
N GLU A 165 11.05 19.10 9.19
CA GLU A 165 9.87 18.62 8.47
C GLU A 165 10.21 18.07 7.06
N SER A 166 11.09 18.73 6.34
CA SER A 166 11.54 18.28 5.02
C SER A 166 12.31 16.97 5.11
N ALA A 167 13.22 16.87 6.09
CA ALA A 167 14.08 15.72 6.27
C ALA A 167 13.28 14.45 6.65
N TYR A 168 12.36 14.52 7.62
CA TYR A 168 11.59 13.31 7.98
C TYR A 168 10.59 12.89 6.90
N ARG A 169 10.02 13.84 6.15
CA ARG A 169 9.16 13.52 4.98
C ARG A 169 9.94 12.78 3.90
N GLN A 170 11.11 13.29 3.56
CA GLN A 170 11.97 12.61 2.58
C GLN A 170 12.42 11.24 3.09
N ALA A 171 12.82 11.13 4.35
CA ALA A 171 13.25 9.87 4.94
C ALA A 171 12.15 8.79 4.94
N ALA A 172 10.88 9.18 5.20
CA ALA A 172 9.74 8.26 5.09
C ALA A 172 9.56 7.75 3.65
N ILE A 173 9.66 8.64 2.67
CA ILE A 173 9.55 8.27 1.25
C ILE A 173 10.70 7.36 0.84
N ASP A 174 11.93 7.68 1.24
CA ASP A 174 13.13 6.93 0.88
C ASP A 174 13.13 5.52 1.47
N VAL A 175 12.71 5.34 2.72
CA VAL A 175 12.66 4.01 3.34
C VAL A 175 11.60 3.12 2.69
N ILE A 176 10.47 3.68 2.27
CA ILE A 176 9.43 2.97 1.52
C ILE A 176 9.92 2.63 0.10
N GLN A 177 10.56 3.59 -0.59
CA GLN A 177 11.15 3.34 -1.91
C GLN A 177 12.19 2.24 -1.84
N LYS A 178 13.08 2.29 -0.83
CA LYS A 178 14.08 1.25 -0.62
C LYS A 178 13.44 -0.12 -0.41
N LEU A 179 12.35 -0.21 0.36
CA LEU A 179 11.63 -1.47 0.52
C LEU A 179 11.09 -1.99 -0.81
N ALA A 180 10.47 -1.12 -1.62
CA ALA A 180 9.97 -1.48 -2.94
C ALA A 180 11.10 -1.98 -3.89
N ASP A 181 12.25 -1.29 -3.88
CA ASP A 181 13.42 -1.69 -4.66
C ASP A 181 13.97 -3.07 -4.20
N ASP A 182 14.07 -3.28 -2.89
CA ASP A 182 14.59 -4.51 -2.29
C ASP A 182 13.71 -5.74 -2.61
N VAL A 183 12.40 -5.55 -2.79
CA VAL A 183 11.47 -6.64 -3.14
C VAL A 183 11.17 -6.71 -4.65
N GLY A 184 11.85 -5.92 -5.47
CA GLY A 184 11.80 -6.01 -6.93
C GLY A 184 10.58 -5.39 -7.59
N ILE A 185 9.99 -4.36 -7.01
CA ILE A 185 8.91 -3.60 -7.65
C ILE A 185 9.48 -2.77 -8.81
N PRO A 186 8.83 -2.77 -10.00
CA PRO A 186 9.26 -1.93 -11.12
C PRO A 186 9.26 -0.44 -10.75
N LYS A 187 10.24 0.29 -11.29
CA LYS A 187 10.47 1.69 -10.93
C LYS A 187 9.57 2.69 -11.67
N SER A 188 8.96 2.24 -12.77
CA SER A 188 8.15 3.12 -13.61
C SER A 188 6.97 2.39 -14.24
N LEU A 189 5.93 3.15 -14.57
CA LEU A 189 4.79 2.64 -15.33
C LEU A 189 5.19 2.16 -16.73
N SER A 190 6.21 2.78 -17.32
CA SER A 190 6.74 2.37 -18.64
C SER A 190 7.33 0.96 -18.64
N GLU A 191 8.00 0.55 -17.52
CA GLU A 191 8.48 -0.83 -17.35
C GLU A 191 7.35 -1.85 -17.26
N ALA A 192 6.15 -1.40 -16.87
CA ALA A 192 4.93 -2.21 -16.85
C ALA A 192 4.15 -2.15 -18.18
N GLY A 193 4.67 -1.48 -19.20
CA GLY A 193 4.08 -1.37 -20.53
C GLY A 193 3.06 -0.26 -20.71
N VAL A 194 2.89 0.62 -19.71
CA VAL A 194 1.95 1.74 -19.81
C VAL A 194 2.47 2.79 -20.79
N LYS A 195 1.64 3.18 -21.73
CA LYS A 195 1.97 4.17 -22.74
C LYS A 195 1.74 5.58 -22.20
N ARG A 196 2.64 6.49 -22.54
CA ARG A 196 2.55 7.90 -22.12
C ARG A 196 1.31 8.61 -22.66
N GLU A 197 0.86 8.22 -23.86
CA GLU A 197 -0.32 8.78 -24.52
C GLU A 197 -1.63 8.46 -23.78
N ASP A 198 -1.68 7.37 -22.99
CA ASP A 198 -2.87 6.95 -22.25
C ASP A 198 -2.97 7.58 -20.85
N ILE A 199 -1.93 8.28 -20.39
CA ILE A 199 -1.93 8.92 -19.06
C ILE A 199 -3.11 9.86 -18.84
N PRO A 200 -3.51 10.75 -19.80
CA PRO A 200 -4.68 11.61 -19.61
C PRO A 200 -5.98 10.82 -19.38
N PHE A 201 -6.20 9.75 -20.16
CA PHE A 201 -7.36 8.88 -19.99
C PHE A 201 -7.35 8.15 -18.64
N LEU A 202 -6.17 7.61 -18.24
CA LEU A 202 -6.02 6.93 -16.94
C LEU A 202 -6.27 7.89 -15.76
N ALA A 203 -5.80 9.13 -15.87
CA ALA A 203 -6.02 10.15 -14.86
C ALA A 203 -7.50 10.53 -14.74
N GLU A 204 -8.21 10.71 -15.86
CA GLU A 204 -9.65 10.97 -15.86
C GLU A 204 -10.43 9.78 -15.26
N SER A 205 -10.06 8.55 -15.62
CA SER A 205 -10.67 7.34 -15.06
C SER A 205 -10.44 7.17 -13.55
N ALA A 206 -9.35 7.69 -13.02
CA ALA A 206 -9.06 7.68 -11.59
C ALA A 206 -9.93 8.66 -10.78
N PHE A 207 -10.54 9.65 -11.44
CA PHE A 207 -11.42 10.66 -10.84
C PHE A 207 -12.89 10.21 -10.77
N ASN A 208 -13.31 9.26 -11.61
CA ASN A 208 -14.68 8.76 -11.78
C ASN A 208 -14.88 7.37 -11.15
#